data_ea76b1188bbb84068c456e6b75b72cfd
#
_entry.id   ea76b1188bbb84068c456e6b75b72cfd
#
_cell.length_a   1.000
_cell.length_b   1.000
_cell.length_c   1.000
_cell.angle_alpha   90.00
_cell.angle_beta   90.00
_cell.angle_gamma   90.00
#
_symmetry.space_group_name_H-M   'P 1'
#
loop_
_entity.id
_entity.type
_entity.pdbx_description
1 polymer ?
#
loop_
_entity_poly.entity_id
_entity_poly.type
_entity_poly.pdbx_seq_one_letter_code
_entity_poly.pdbx_strand_id
1 'polypeptide(L)'
;MSRFKISYYYWKEGIFIKTRRIISKIHLWLSMIAGVFIVLIGLTGSLLVFEPELNSMLRPDLYKVTEGKKVTYQQALQAVSEAHPKGQIDRVYTPSEHNARGVYLFRLQEGEEQLNIFVDPGTGYINGTLGEKAIFNLITEFHEKLLLKDFNGEQIIGMIGFIFFFITLSGVYLWWPGIKKWARGFSLRRNANSYVRQYDLHRVIGGVSIPFLLVVSLTGALFAYDEMIFGWFGAKAKVMPPEEQLISKALPSGKLPLDELFSMAEKEVPQGTLMQVRMPKKVESGNQEGAVEFRISNSYDPGNGNVKVWLDQYSGKVVGKLDPHVNSGLMYQTWHLPLHTGSFGGLFTKILYAIGGLTPSILMFTGIYMWWYKKKNKNKRKKQKFDSKAVV
;
A
#
# COMPACT_ATOMS: atom_id res chain seq x y z
N MET A 1 -49.02 8.41 -31.32
CA MET A 1 -48.13 8.25 -30.16
C MET A 1 -47.20 7.02 -30.22
N SER A 2 -47.37 6.01 -31.08
CA SER A 2 -46.62 4.76 -31.13
C SER A 2 -45.26 4.82 -31.89
N ARG A 3 -45.20 5.54 -33.03
CA ARG A 3 -43.98 5.60 -33.86
C ARG A 3 -42.79 6.32 -33.20
N PHE A 4 -43.05 7.40 -32.44
CA PHE A 4 -41.99 8.13 -31.70
C PHE A 4 -41.35 7.33 -30.57
N LYS A 5 -42.12 6.50 -29.84
CA LYS A 5 -41.60 5.63 -28.80
C LYS A 5 -40.72 4.52 -29.36
N ILE A 6 -41.07 3.96 -30.51
CA ILE A 6 -40.32 2.89 -31.18
C ILE A 6 -38.98 3.46 -31.72
N SER A 7 -38.97 4.61 -32.38
CA SER A 7 -37.75 5.25 -32.87
C SER A 7 -36.80 5.66 -31.74
N TYR A 8 -37.31 6.16 -30.63
CA TYR A 8 -36.50 6.51 -29.45
C TYR A 8 -35.88 5.27 -28.80
N TYR A 9 -36.60 4.12 -28.78
CA TYR A 9 -36.08 2.84 -28.23
C TYR A 9 -34.94 2.27 -29.10
N TYR A 10 -35.08 2.25 -30.41
CA TYR A 10 -34.04 1.80 -31.35
C TYR A 10 -32.82 2.73 -31.34
N TRP A 11 -33.01 4.02 -31.20
CA TRP A 11 -31.93 5.01 -31.09
C TRP A 11 -31.15 4.81 -29.78
N LYS A 12 -31.83 4.61 -28.66
CA LYS A 12 -31.24 4.33 -27.35
C LYS A 12 -30.45 3.00 -27.33
N GLU A 13 -31.00 1.94 -27.92
CA GLU A 13 -30.30 0.65 -28.04
C GLU A 13 -29.08 0.76 -28.96
N GLY A 14 -29.16 1.48 -30.06
CA GLY A 14 -28.05 1.73 -30.99
C GLY A 14 -26.89 2.48 -30.32
N ILE A 15 -27.19 3.52 -29.54
CA ILE A 15 -26.20 4.26 -28.76
C ILE A 15 -25.56 3.37 -27.70
N PHE A 16 -26.34 2.62 -26.95
CA PHE A 16 -25.85 1.72 -25.90
C PHE A 16 -24.88 0.65 -26.44
N ILE A 17 -25.21 0.02 -27.57
CA ILE A 17 -24.36 -0.96 -28.24
C ILE A 17 -23.06 -0.32 -28.72
N LYS A 18 -23.12 0.89 -29.29
CA LYS A 18 -21.94 1.64 -29.76
C LYS A 18 -21.02 2.01 -28.61
N THR A 19 -21.57 2.55 -27.52
CA THR A 19 -20.82 2.93 -26.30
C THR A 19 -20.14 1.71 -25.67
N ARG A 20 -20.87 0.60 -25.48
CA ARG A 20 -20.30 -0.64 -24.91
C ARG A 20 -19.14 -1.18 -25.77
N ARG A 21 -19.22 -1.05 -27.09
CA ARG A 21 -18.16 -1.47 -28.01
C ARG A 21 -16.91 -0.57 -27.87
N ILE A 22 -17.10 0.74 -27.71
CA ILE A 22 -16.00 1.68 -27.50
C ILE A 22 -15.32 1.39 -26.16
N ILE A 23 -16.09 1.31 -25.07
CA ILE A 23 -15.55 1.01 -23.73
C ILE A 23 -14.82 -0.34 -23.72
N SER A 24 -15.35 -1.38 -24.39
CA SER A 24 -14.66 -2.67 -24.49
C SER A 24 -13.31 -2.58 -25.23
N LYS A 25 -13.19 -1.71 -26.23
CA LYS A 25 -11.89 -1.48 -26.90
C LYS A 25 -10.93 -0.72 -25.99
N ILE A 26 -11.40 0.31 -25.31
CA ILE A 26 -10.59 1.10 -24.36
C ILE A 26 -10.09 0.16 -23.24
N HIS A 27 -10.99 -0.60 -22.61
CA HIS A 27 -10.64 -1.58 -21.58
C HIS A 27 -9.56 -2.55 -22.07
N LEU A 28 -9.73 -3.13 -23.26
CA LEU A 28 -8.76 -4.06 -23.83
C LEU A 28 -7.38 -3.41 -24.03
N TRP A 29 -7.33 -2.23 -24.66
CA TRP A 29 -6.04 -1.61 -24.99
C TRP A 29 -5.32 -1.06 -23.76
N LEU A 30 -6.04 -0.43 -22.83
CA LEU A 30 -5.46 -0.01 -21.56
C LEU A 30 -4.92 -1.22 -20.78
N SER A 31 -5.70 -2.33 -20.72
CA SER A 31 -5.25 -3.56 -20.05
C SER A 31 -4.04 -4.21 -20.75
N MET A 32 -3.94 -4.13 -22.07
CA MET A 32 -2.78 -4.68 -22.81
C MET A 32 -1.51 -3.85 -22.58
N ILE A 33 -1.61 -2.53 -22.47
CA ILE A 33 -0.48 -1.62 -22.29
C ILE A 33 -0.01 -1.63 -20.83
N ALA A 34 -0.92 -1.36 -19.89
CA ALA A 34 -0.58 -1.24 -18.47
C ALA A 34 -0.58 -2.57 -17.71
N GLY A 35 -1.19 -3.61 -18.29
CA GLY A 35 -1.47 -4.86 -17.59
C GLY A 35 -0.23 -5.59 -17.09
N VAL A 36 0.91 -5.54 -17.81
CA VAL A 36 2.16 -6.16 -17.34
C VAL A 36 2.62 -5.51 -16.03
N PHE A 37 2.62 -4.18 -15.97
CA PHE A 37 2.98 -3.46 -14.75
C PHE A 37 1.99 -3.74 -13.62
N ILE A 38 0.68 -3.71 -13.92
CA ILE A 38 -0.38 -4.00 -12.94
C ILE A 38 -0.22 -5.42 -12.36
N VAL A 39 0.11 -6.40 -13.20
CA VAL A 39 0.38 -7.78 -12.74
C VAL A 39 1.59 -7.83 -11.81
N LEU A 40 2.71 -7.22 -12.21
CA LEU A 40 3.93 -7.22 -11.39
C LEU A 40 3.73 -6.48 -10.07
N ILE A 41 3.04 -5.34 -10.09
CA ILE A 41 2.68 -4.58 -8.88
C ILE A 41 1.72 -5.40 -8.01
N GLY A 42 0.75 -6.09 -8.58
CA GLY A 42 -0.17 -6.97 -7.84
C GLY A 42 0.54 -8.16 -7.18
N LEU A 43 1.48 -8.79 -7.89
CA LEU A 43 2.28 -9.90 -7.34
C LEU A 43 3.20 -9.44 -6.21
N THR A 44 3.91 -8.32 -6.40
CA THR A 44 4.78 -7.76 -5.36
C THR A 44 3.95 -7.29 -4.16
N GLY A 45 2.82 -6.61 -4.37
CA GLY A 45 1.90 -6.24 -3.29
C GLY A 45 1.37 -7.45 -2.51
N SER A 46 1.04 -8.56 -3.18
CA SER A 46 0.62 -9.80 -2.51
C SER A 46 1.70 -10.37 -1.58
N LEU A 47 2.97 -10.27 -1.97
CA LEU A 47 4.10 -10.69 -1.13
C LEU A 47 4.30 -9.73 0.05
N LEU A 48 4.24 -8.42 -0.19
CA LEU A 48 4.47 -7.39 0.82
C LEU A 48 3.41 -7.38 1.93
N VAL A 49 2.19 -7.86 1.66
CA VAL A 49 1.17 -8.05 2.72
C VAL A 49 1.70 -8.91 3.88
N PHE A 50 2.55 -9.89 3.57
CA PHE A 50 3.15 -10.82 4.53
C PHE A 50 4.66 -10.61 4.71
N GLU A 51 5.19 -9.45 4.34
CA GLU A 51 6.63 -9.16 4.44
C GLU A 51 7.22 -9.46 5.81
N PRO A 52 6.65 -8.99 6.95
CA PRO A 52 7.25 -9.26 8.26
C PRO A 52 7.27 -10.75 8.61
N GLU A 53 6.19 -11.47 8.27
CA GLU A 53 6.11 -12.91 8.48
C GLU A 53 7.14 -13.66 7.64
N LEU A 54 7.24 -13.32 6.36
CA LEU A 54 8.18 -13.94 5.43
C LEU A 54 9.63 -13.61 5.79
N ASN A 55 9.93 -12.36 6.17
CA ASN A 55 11.26 -11.97 6.63
C ASN A 55 11.69 -12.77 7.86
N SER A 56 10.81 -12.91 8.86
CA SER A 56 11.13 -13.68 10.06
C SER A 56 11.27 -15.19 9.81
N MET A 57 10.59 -15.72 8.80
CA MET A 57 10.76 -17.13 8.38
C MET A 57 12.07 -17.35 7.61
N LEU A 58 12.47 -16.41 6.76
CA LEU A 58 13.69 -16.50 5.95
C LEU A 58 14.96 -16.16 6.76
N ARG A 59 14.83 -15.29 7.75
CA ARG A 59 15.93 -14.79 8.59
C ARG A 59 15.57 -14.89 10.08
N PRO A 60 15.31 -16.11 10.60
CA PRO A 60 14.94 -16.30 12.01
C PRO A 60 16.04 -15.84 12.97
N ASP A 61 17.29 -15.81 12.52
CA ASP A 61 18.45 -15.29 13.23
C ASP A 61 18.25 -13.84 13.69
N LEU A 62 17.64 -12.99 12.86
CA LEU A 62 17.42 -11.57 13.17
C LEU A 62 16.34 -11.35 14.24
N TYR A 63 15.37 -12.23 14.32
CA TYR A 63 14.21 -12.12 15.23
C TYR A 63 14.36 -12.95 16.51
N LYS A 64 15.60 -13.31 16.83
CA LYS A 64 15.89 -14.06 18.06
C LYS A 64 15.64 -13.18 19.28
N VAL A 65 14.86 -13.70 20.23
CA VAL A 65 14.54 -13.06 21.50
C VAL A 65 14.99 -14.01 22.62
N THR A 66 15.89 -13.54 23.47
CA THR A 66 16.31 -14.25 24.67
C THR A 66 15.37 -13.92 25.81
N GLU A 67 14.89 -14.95 26.51
CA GLU A 67 14.03 -14.76 27.70
C GLU A 67 14.82 -14.15 28.85
N GLY A 68 14.17 -13.27 29.62
CA GLY A 68 14.76 -12.63 30.78
C GLY A 68 14.34 -11.18 30.96
N LYS A 69 15.06 -10.46 31.82
CA LYS A 69 14.86 -9.02 32.02
C LYS A 69 15.33 -8.26 30.79
N LYS A 70 14.42 -7.54 30.13
CA LYS A 70 14.74 -6.74 28.95
C LYS A 70 15.71 -5.62 29.28
N VAL A 71 16.69 -5.41 28.39
CA VAL A 71 17.52 -4.20 28.41
C VAL A 71 16.66 -2.98 28.10
N THR A 72 17.09 -1.80 28.58
CA THR A 72 16.36 -0.57 28.31
C THR A 72 16.55 -0.14 26.84
N TYR A 73 15.63 0.68 26.33
CA TYR A 73 15.77 1.26 24.99
C TYR A 73 17.04 2.13 24.89
N GLN A 74 17.43 2.81 25.97
CA GLN A 74 18.65 3.59 26.03
C GLN A 74 19.89 2.71 25.89
N GLN A 75 19.92 1.53 26.55
CA GLN A 75 21.03 0.56 26.43
C GLN A 75 21.11 -0.01 25.01
N ALA A 76 19.97 -0.38 24.43
CA ALA A 76 19.93 -0.85 23.04
C ALA A 76 20.36 0.23 22.04
N LEU A 77 19.91 1.47 22.24
CA LEU A 77 20.32 2.63 21.44
C LEU A 77 21.83 2.85 21.50
N GLN A 78 22.42 2.74 22.71
CA GLN A 78 23.86 2.89 22.92
C GLN A 78 24.62 1.78 22.19
N ALA A 79 24.21 0.52 22.30
CA ALA A 79 24.84 -0.62 21.61
C ALA A 79 24.84 -0.41 20.07
N VAL A 80 23.73 0.06 19.50
CA VAL A 80 23.63 0.37 18.06
C VAL A 80 24.56 1.54 17.70
N SER A 81 24.58 2.60 18.52
CA SER A 81 25.44 3.78 18.26
C SER A 81 26.93 3.46 18.35
N GLU A 82 27.33 2.56 19.26
CA GLU A 82 28.71 2.09 19.38
C GLU A 82 29.13 1.20 18.19
N ALA A 83 28.22 0.34 17.71
CA ALA A 83 28.47 -0.49 16.53
C ALA A 83 28.49 0.30 15.21
N HIS A 84 27.73 1.40 15.14
CA HIS A 84 27.59 2.27 13.97
C HIS A 84 27.85 3.74 14.31
N PRO A 85 29.11 4.13 14.62
CA PRO A 85 29.44 5.46 15.13
C PRO A 85 29.22 6.59 14.10
N LYS A 86 29.12 6.25 12.82
CA LYS A 86 28.80 7.18 11.72
C LYS A 86 27.32 7.15 11.34
N GLY A 87 26.56 6.21 11.90
CA GLY A 87 25.16 6.03 11.62
C GLY A 87 24.29 7.04 12.36
N GLN A 88 23.31 7.60 11.67
CA GLN A 88 22.30 8.47 12.26
C GLN A 88 20.99 7.68 12.43
N ILE A 89 20.60 7.38 13.68
CA ILE A 89 19.37 6.66 13.97
C ILE A 89 18.18 7.58 13.67
N ASP A 90 17.29 7.13 12.76
CA ASP A 90 16.08 7.84 12.36
C ASP A 90 14.86 7.32 13.13
N ARG A 91 14.80 5.99 13.38
CA ARG A 91 13.64 5.38 14.04
C ARG A 91 14.02 4.22 14.95
N VAL A 92 13.20 4.06 15.97
CA VAL A 92 13.19 2.90 16.85
C VAL A 92 11.80 2.28 16.81
N TYR A 93 11.70 1.03 16.44
CA TYR A 93 10.47 0.27 16.49
C TYR A 93 10.48 -0.60 17.74
N THR A 94 9.37 -0.60 18.45
CA THR A 94 9.21 -1.41 19.67
C THR A 94 8.92 -2.87 19.33
N PRO A 95 9.10 -3.81 20.27
CA PRO A 95 8.74 -5.21 20.06
C PRO A 95 7.27 -5.45 19.70
N SER A 96 6.39 -4.52 20.04
CA SER A 96 4.95 -4.58 19.74
C SER A 96 4.64 -4.20 18.29
N GLU A 97 5.56 -3.53 17.61
CA GLU A 97 5.39 -3.17 16.21
C GLU A 97 5.53 -4.41 15.32
N HIS A 98 4.68 -4.45 14.27
CA HIS A 98 4.52 -5.65 13.44
C HIS A 98 5.83 -6.08 12.74
N ASN A 99 6.63 -5.13 12.27
CA ASN A 99 7.91 -5.41 11.59
C ASN A 99 9.01 -5.85 12.58
N ALA A 100 8.93 -5.42 13.83
CA ALA A 100 9.91 -5.76 14.88
C ALA A 100 9.72 -7.18 15.43
N ARG A 101 8.49 -7.70 15.45
CA ARG A 101 8.15 -9.08 15.84
C ARG A 101 8.85 -9.56 17.12
N GLY A 102 8.86 -8.71 18.14
CA GLY A 102 9.41 -9.06 19.45
C GLY A 102 10.82 -8.55 19.74
N VAL A 103 11.59 -8.13 18.74
CA VAL A 103 12.93 -7.51 18.92
C VAL A 103 12.85 -6.00 18.96
N TYR A 104 13.92 -5.32 19.37
CA TYR A 104 14.09 -3.90 19.08
C TYR A 104 14.64 -3.74 17.67
N LEU A 105 13.95 -2.94 16.85
CA LEU A 105 14.37 -2.70 15.47
C LEU A 105 14.75 -1.22 15.32
N PHE A 106 16.02 -0.96 15.01
CA PHE A 106 16.55 0.39 14.76
C PHE A 106 16.72 0.61 13.26
N ARG A 107 16.21 1.72 12.76
CA ARG A 107 16.52 2.18 11.43
C ARG A 107 17.48 3.33 11.51
N LEU A 108 18.59 3.22 10.80
CA LEU A 108 19.60 4.25 10.74
C LEU A 108 20.05 4.51 9.30
N GLN A 109 20.57 5.72 9.09
CA GLN A 109 21.23 6.14 7.86
C GLN A 109 22.73 6.18 8.09
N GLU A 110 23.49 5.42 7.30
CA GLU A 110 24.95 5.44 7.33
C GLU A 110 25.49 5.76 5.93
N GLY A 111 25.90 7.01 5.73
CA GLY A 111 26.19 7.54 4.39
C GLY A 111 24.93 7.57 3.52
N GLU A 112 24.98 6.91 2.36
CA GLU A 112 23.85 6.80 1.45
C GLU A 112 22.96 5.57 1.74
N GLU A 113 23.41 4.64 2.59
CA GLU A 113 22.73 3.38 2.85
C GLU A 113 21.81 3.48 4.07
N GLN A 114 20.57 3.00 3.92
CA GLN A 114 19.63 2.82 5.02
C GLN A 114 19.75 1.39 5.56
N LEU A 115 19.97 1.27 6.87
CA LEU A 115 20.13 -0.01 7.56
C LEU A 115 19.02 -0.21 8.58
N ASN A 116 18.53 -1.46 8.66
CA ASN A 116 17.66 -1.95 9.70
C ASN A 116 18.45 -2.89 10.61
N ILE A 117 18.61 -2.53 11.89
CA ILE A 117 19.42 -3.26 12.88
C ILE A 117 18.49 -3.90 13.90
N PHE A 118 18.63 -5.20 14.05
CA PHE A 118 17.81 -6.03 14.92
C PHE A 118 18.57 -6.30 16.21
N VAL A 119 17.99 -5.92 17.36
CA VAL A 119 18.62 -6.07 18.69
C VAL A 119 17.74 -6.96 19.55
N ASP A 120 18.35 -7.97 20.17
CA ASP A 120 17.69 -8.86 21.12
C ASP A 120 17.35 -8.09 22.42
N PRO A 121 16.07 -7.99 22.78
CA PRO A 121 15.67 -7.27 23.99
C PRO A 121 16.18 -7.89 25.27
N GLY A 122 16.42 -9.21 25.31
CA GLY A 122 16.86 -9.91 26.51
C GLY A 122 18.34 -9.72 26.82
N THR A 123 19.17 -9.48 25.80
CA THR A 123 20.64 -9.38 25.96
C THR A 123 21.20 -8.05 25.55
N GLY A 124 20.51 -7.27 24.71
CA GLY A 124 21.02 -6.06 24.08
C GLY A 124 21.99 -6.31 22.92
N TYR A 125 22.25 -7.58 22.54
CA TYR A 125 23.11 -7.92 21.42
C TYR A 125 22.42 -7.64 20.08
N ILE A 126 23.22 -7.21 19.10
CA ILE A 126 22.76 -7.03 17.71
C ILE A 126 22.68 -8.41 17.06
N ASN A 127 21.46 -8.87 16.76
CA ASN A 127 21.19 -10.11 16.05
C ASN A 127 21.68 -10.06 14.60
N GLY A 128 21.65 -8.88 13.98
CA GLY A 128 22.12 -8.67 12.63
C GLY A 128 21.51 -7.43 11.99
N THR A 129 21.87 -7.22 10.73
CA THR A 129 21.52 -6.00 9.96
C THR A 129 20.94 -6.40 8.60
N LEU A 130 19.93 -5.63 8.13
CA LEU A 130 19.42 -5.67 6.77
C LEU A 130 19.64 -4.31 6.10
N GLY A 131 20.35 -4.29 4.98
CA GLY A 131 20.55 -3.12 4.15
C GLY A 131 19.51 -2.97 3.02
N GLU A 132 19.64 -1.92 2.21
CA GLU A 132 18.75 -1.62 1.08
C GLU A 132 18.65 -2.76 0.06
N LYS A 133 19.71 -3.55 -0.12
CA LYS A 133 19.77 -4.69 -1.05
C LYS A 133 19.07 -5.95 -0.54
N ALA A 134 18.48 -5.93 0.66
CA ALA A 134 17.66 -7.03 1.13
C ALA A 134 16.48 -7.26 0.18
N ILE A 135 16.12 -8.52 -0.05
CA ILE A 135 15.14 -8.90 -1.08
C ILE A 135 13.80 -8.17 -0.92
N PHE A 136 13.30 -8.00 0.30
CA PHE A 136 12.03 -7.32 0.52
C PHE A 136 12.15 -5.80 0.32
N ASN A 137 13.29 -5.19 0.64
CA ASN A 137 13.53 -3.77 0.34
C ASN A 137 13.52 -3.51 -1.17
N LEU A 138 14.12 -4.41 -1.98
CA LEU A 138 14.05 -4.34 -3.44
C LEU A 138 12.63 -4.56 -3.97
N ILE A 139 11.87 -5.49 -3.39
CA ILE A 139 10.46 -5.73 -3.77
C ILE A 139 9.62 -4.50 -3.43
N THR A 140 9.83 -3.88 -2.27
CA THR A 140 9.14 -2.66 -1.85
C THR A 140 9.48 -1.49 -2.79
N GLU A 141 10.76 -1.28 -3.09
CA GLU A 141 11.19 -0.22 -4.01
C GLU A 141 10.64 -0.43 -5.42
N PHE A 142 10.59 -1.68 -5.90
CA PHE A 142 9.93 -1.99 -7.16
C PHE A 142 8.43 -1.69 -7.10
N HIS A 143 7.74 -2.10 -6.03
CA HIS A 143 6.31 -1.90 -5.86
C HIS A 143 5.93 -0.42 -5.77
N GLU A 144 6.73 0.38 -5.07
CA GLU A 144 6.47 1.80 -4.82
C GLU A 144 7.02 2.72 -5.92
N LYS A 145 8.11 2.33 -6.61
CA LYS A 145 8.89 3.22 -7.49
C LYS A 145 9.41 2.57 -8.77
N LEU A 146 9.08 1.29 -9.05
CA LEU A 146 9.62 0.52 -10.19
C LEU A 146 11.15 0.48 -10.24
N LEU A 147 11.85 0.58 -9.10
CA LEU A 147 13.30 0.78 -9.00
C LEU A 147 13.81 2.07 -9.70
N LEU A 148 12.90 3.03 -9.92
CA LEU A 148 13.18 4.30 -10.59
C LEU A 148 13.24 5.45 -9.58
N LYS A 149 14.06 5.31 -8.52
CA LYS A 149 14.17 6.26 -7.41
C LYS A 149 14.46 7.70 -7.88
N ASP A 150 15.33 7.84 -8.89
CA ASP A 150 15.80 9.14 -9.41
C ASP A 150 14.96 9.66 -10.60
N PHE A 151 13.97 8.91 -11.08
CA PHE A 151 13.19 9.20 -12.29
C PHE A 151 11.68 9.32 -12.04
N ASN A 152 11.29 9.90 -10.91
CA ASN A 152 9.87 10.06 -10.54
C ASN A 152 9.07 8.74 -10.53
N GLY A 153 9.71 7.65 -10.07
CA GLY A 153 9.09 6.32 -10.05
C GLY A 153 7.77 6.28 -9.28
N GLU A 154 7.65 7.03 -8.20
CA GLU A 154 6.44 7.15 -7.40
C GLU A 154 5.28 7.75 -8.21
N GLN A 155 5.54 8.81 -8.99
CA GLN A 155 4.52 9.42 -9.85
C GLN A 155 4.11 8.49 -11.00
N ILE A 156 5.06 7.71 -11.55
CA ILE A 156 4.77 6.71 -12.59
C ILE A 156 3.86 5.62 -12.03
N ILE A 157 4.15 5.09 -10.84
CA ILE A 157 3.29 4.09 -10.16
C ILE A 157 1.90 4.67 -9.87
N GLY A 158 1.83 5.90 -9.36
CA GLY A 158 0.56 6.57 -9.11
C GLY A 158 -0.28 6.70 -10.39
N MET A 159 0.35 7.04 -11.53
CA MET A 159 -0.33 7.09 -12.84
C MET A 159 -0.83 5.70 -13.27
N ILE A 160 -0.03 4.65 -13.07
CA ILE A 160 -0.45 3.27 -13.34
C ILE A 160 -1.65 2.91 -12.44
N GLY A 161 -1.66 3.35 -11.19
CA GLY A 161 -2.78 3.21 -10.26
C GLY A 161 -4.07 3.84 -10.80
N PHE A 162 -4.02 5.07 -11.33
CA PHE A 162 -5.18 5.70 -11.99
C PHE A 162 -5.63 4.95 -13.24
N ILE A 163 -4.69 4.53 -14.09
CA ILE A 163 -5.03 3.72 -15.27
C ILE A 163 -5.75 2.44 -14.83
N PHE A 164 -5.25 1.77 -13.78
CA PHE A 164 -5.86 0.57 -13.24
C PHE A 164 -7.26 0.84 -12.67
N PHE A 165 -7.45 1.95 -11.96
CA PHE A 165 -8.75 2.39 -11.49
C PHE A 165 -9.75 2.56 -12.65
N PHE A 166 -9.37 3.22 -13.74
CA PHE A 166 -10.22 3.38 -14.92
C PHE A 166 -10.47 2.07 -15.67
N ILE A 167 -9.48 1.17 -15.74
CA ILE A 167 -9.67 -0.20 -16.25
C ILE A 167 -10.74 -0.91 -15.41
N THR A 168 -10.66 -0.81 -14.08
CA THR A 168 -11.63 -1.43 -13.17
C THR A 168 -13.03 -0.84 -13.34
N LEU A 169 -13.17 0.49 -13.41
CA LEU A 169 -14.45 1.15 -13.67
C LEU A 169 -15.07 0.73 -15.01
N SER A 170 -14.25 0.66 -16.06
CA SER A 170 -14.71 0.17 -17.36
C SER A 170 -15.12 -1.31 -17.30
N GLY A 171 -14.42 -2.12 -16.50
CA GLY A 171 -14.75 -3.50 -16.19
C GLY A 171 -16.11 -3.63 -15.50
N VAL A 172 -16.39 -2.79 -14.50
CA VAL A 172 -17.71 -2.71 -13.83
C VAL A 172 -18.82 -2.47 -14.85
N TYR A 173 -18.64 -1.47 -15.72
CA TYR A 173 -19.61 -1.15 -16.75
C TYR A 173 -19.84 -2.32 -17.73
N LEU A 174 -18.78 -3.00 -18.14
CA LEU A 174 -18.87 -4.14 -19.07
C LEU A 174 -19.45 -5.40 -18.39
N TRP A 175 -19.15 -5.59 -17.12
CA TRP A 175 -19.61 -6.72 -16.31
C TRP A 175 -21.09 -6.61 -15.99
N TRP A 176 -21.62 -5.40 -15.77
CA TRP A 176 -22.97 -5.18 -15.24
C TRP A 176 -24.09 -5.77 -16.13
N PRO A 177 -24.81 -6.80 -15.66
CA PRO A 177 -25.88 -7.45 -16.43
C PRO A 177 -27.27 -6.84 -16.19
N GLY A 178 -27.36 -5.80 -15.36
CA GLY A 178 -28.59 -5.17 -14.89
C GLY A 178 -29.10 -5.75 -13.57
N ILE A 179 -29.86 -4.93 -12.83
CA ILE A 179 -30.32 -5.23 -11.46
C ILE A 179 -31.07 -6.57 -11.37
N LYS A 180 -31.99 -6.83 -12.29
CA LYS A 180 -32.80 -8.07 -12.29
C LYS A 180 -32.00 -9.34 -12.64
N LYS A 181 -30.78 -9.21 -13.16
CA LYS A 181 -29.97 -10.33 -13.67
C LYS A 181 -28.57 -10.36 -13.04
N TRP A 182 -28.33 -9.63 -11.94
CA TRP A 182 -27.02 -9.47 -11.34
C TRP A 182 -26.33 -10.81 -11.02
N ALA A 183 -27.09 -11.82 -10.53
CA ALA A 183 -26.56 -13.16 -10.25
C ALA A 183 -25.98 -13.87 -11.49
N ARG A 184 -26.43 -13.50 -12.72
CA ARG A 184 -25.84 -14.02 -13.97
C ARG A 184 -24.40 -13.52 -14.18
N GLY A 185 -24.01 -12.42 -13.56
CA GLY A 185 -22.64 -11.93 -13.56
C GLY A 185 -21.66 -12.93 -12.96
N PHE A 186 -22.11 -13.80 -12.07
CA PHE A 186 -21.30 -14.79 -11.34
C PHE A 186 -21.49 -16.23 -11.82
N SER A 187 -22.17 -16.46 -12.93
CA SER A 187 -22.42 -17.82 -13.44
C SER A 187 -21.28 -18.33 -14.32
N LEU A 188 -20.89 -19.59 -14.13
CA LEU A 188 -19.92 -20.31 -14.96
C LEU A 188 -20.63 -21.41 -15.74
N ARG A 189 -20.43 -21.45 -17.07
CA ARG A 189 -21.00 -22.48 -17.95
C ARG A 189 -20.07 -23.69 -18.01
N ARG A 190 -20.50 -24.84 -17.45
CA ARG A 190 -19.64 -26.03 -17.32
C ARG A 190 -19.31 -26.68 -18.68
N ASN A 191 -20.29 -26.79 -19.59
CA ASN A 191 -20.15 -27.47 -20.90
C ASN A 191 -19.84 -26.48 -22.05
N ALA A 192 -19.06 -25.45 -21.78
CA ALA A 192 -18.71 -24.43 -22.76
C ALA A 192 -17.35 -24.69 -23.41
N ASN A 193 -17.15 -24.17 -24.65
CA ASN A 193 -15.85 -24.17 -25.26
C ASN A 193 -14.83 -23.30 -24.49
N SER A 194 -13.54 -23.46 -24.76
CA SER A 194 -12.48 -22.78 -24.02
C SER A 194 -12.61 -21.26 -24.03
N TYR A 195 -13.03 -20.64 -25.14
CA TYR A 195 -13.28 -19.20 -25.18
C TYR A 195 -14.34 -18.76 -24.19
N VAL A 196 -15.45 -19.45 -24.16
CA VAL A 196 -16.58 -19.13 -23.26
C VAL A 196 -16.21 -19.37 -21.80
N ARG A 197 -15.45 -20.42 -21.50
CA ARG A 197 -14.91 -20.64 -20.14
C ARG A 197 -14.01 -19.51 -19.68
N GLN A 198 -13.07 -19.06 -20.51
CA GLN A 198 -12.19 -17.94 -20.18
C GLN A 198 -12.98 -16.63 -20.03
N TYR A 199 -13.99 -16.40 -20.86
CA TYR A 199 -14.88 -15.26 -20.72
C TYR A 199 -15.66 -15.29 -19.41
N ASP A 200 -16.23 -16.44 -19.03
CA ASP A 200 -16.97 -16.58 -17.78
C ASP A 200 -16.04 -16.42 -16.57
N LEU A 201 -14.83 -17.01 -16.63
CA LEU A 201 -13.82 -16.87 -15.58
C LEU A 201 -13.38 -15.41 -15.39
N HIS A 202 -13.06 -14.72 -16.48
CA HIS A 202 -12.73 -13.29 -16.47
C HIS A 202 -13.84 -12.45 -15.86
N ARG A 203 -15.09 -12.72 -16.25
CA ARG A 203 -16.26 -12.02 -15.77
C ARG A 203 -16.53 -12.25 -14.28
N VAL A 204 -16.43 -13.50 -13.82
CA VAL A 204 -16.72 -13.87 -12.42
C VAL A 204 -15.63 -13.37 -11.51
N ILE A 205 -14.36 -13.64 -11.81
CA ILE A 205 -13.24 -13.17 -11.02
C ILE A 205 -13.20 -11.64 -11.00
N GLY A 206 -13.35 -11.00 -12.17
CA GLY A 206 -13.46 -9.55 -12.25
C GLY A 206 -14.58 -9.00 -11.38
N GLY A 207 -15.79 -9.57 -11.47
CA GLY A 207 -16.95 -9.14 -10.68
C GLY A 207 -16.75 -9.28 -9.17
N VAL A 208 -16.18 -10.40 -8.72
CA VAL A 208 -15.87 -10.62 -7.29
C VAL A 208 -14.78 -9.68 -6.78
N SER A 209 -13.79 -9.38 -7.63
CA SER A 209 -12.64 -8.55 -7.25
C SER A 209 -12.91 -7.03 -7.31
N ILE A 210 -14.04 -6.58 -7.88
CA ILE A 210 -14.33 -5.15 -8.06
C ILE A 210 -14.08 -4.31 -6.80
N PRO A 211 -14.64 -4.62 -5.61
CA PRO A 211 -14.44 -3.79 -4.43
C PRO A 211 -12.97 -3.65 -4.06
N PHE A 212 -12.25 -4.77 -4.08
CA PHE A 212 -10.82 -4.81 -3.79
C PHE A 212 -10.03 -3.99 -4.82
N LEU A 213 -10.23 -4.24 -6.12
CA LEU A 213 -9.48 -3.58 -7.18
C LEU A 213 -9.71 -2.06 -7.22
N LEU A 214 -10.93 -1.59 -6.93
CA LEU A 214 -11.22 -0.17 -6.80
C LEU A 214 -10.46 0.46 -5.63
N VAL A 215 -10.47 -0.19 -4.47
CA VAL A 215 -9.79 0.32 -3.27
C VAL A 215 -8.28 0.39 -3.50
N VAL A 216 -7.64 -0.72 -3.91
CA VAL A 216 -6.17 -0.75 -4.03
C VAL A 216 -5.65 0.12 -5.16
N SER A 217 -6.38 0.22 -6.28
CA SER A 217 -5.95 1.08 -7.40
C SER A 217 -6.07 2.56 -7.05
N LEU A 218 -7.16 2.98 -6.38
CA LEU A 218 -7.35 4.35 -5.96
C LEU A 218 -6.37 4.74 -4.84
N THR A 219 -6.27 3.93 -3.80
CA THR A 219 -5.33 4.21 -2.70
C THR A 219 -3.89 4.18 -3.17
N GLY A 220 -3.51 3.25 -4.07
CA GLY A 220 -2.19 3.23 -4.68
C GLY A 220 -1.86 4.49 -5.49
N ALA A 221 -2.82 5.01 -6.26
CA ALA A 221 -2.66 6.26 -6.99
C ALA A 221 -2.53 7.47 -6.07
N LEU A 222 -3.28 7.48 -4.95
CA LEU A 222 -3.27 8.59 -4.00
C LEU A 222 -1.96 8.70 -3.20
N PHE A 223 -1.12 7.66 -3.09
CA PHE A 223 0.20 7.82 -2.45
C PHE A 223 1.07 8.88 -3.14
N ALA A 224 0.98 8.96 -4.47
CA ALA A 224 1.77 9.93 -5.26
C ALA A 224 1.07 11.28 -5.47
N TYR A 225 -0.26 11.33 -5.37
CA TYR A 225 -1.04 12.48 -5.83
C TYR A 225 -2.03 13.04 -4.80
N ASP A 226 -2.01 12.56 -3.56
CA ASP A 226 -2.95 12.98 -2.52
C ASP A 226 -2.90 14.49 -2.27
N GLU A 227 -1.71 15.08 -2.05
CA GLU A 227 -1.56 16.52 -1.79
C GLU A 227 -2.06 17.38 -2.96
N MET A 228 -1.78 16.95 -4.20
CA MET A 228 -2.27 17.65 -5.39
C MET A 228 -3.81 17.60 -5.49
N ILE A 229 -4.40 16.41 -5.26
CA ILE A 229 -5.86 16.23 -5.38
C ILE A 229 -6.59 16.95 -4.25
N PHE A 230 -6.12 16.83 -3.02
CA PHE A 230 -6.70 17.55 -1.88
C PHE A 230 -6.55 19.07 -2.04
N GLY A 231 -5.41 19.54 -2.60
CA GLY A 231 -5.15 20.94 -2.91
C GLY A 231 -6.18 21.53 -3.88
N TRP A 232 -6.71 20.78 -4.84
CA TRP A 232 -7.78 21.23 -5.75
C TRP A 232 -9.07 21.59 -5.00
N PHE A 233 -9.30 21.00 -3.83
CA PHE A 233 -10.44 21.25 -2.95
C PHE A 233 -10.11 22.19 -1.79
N GLY A 234 -8.91 22.82 -1.79
CA GLY A 234 -8.46 23.68 -0.70
C GLY A 234 -8.16 22.93 0.62
N ALA A 235 -7.94 21.61 0.55
CA ALA A 235 -7.63 20.75 1.68
C ALA A 235 -6.18 20.27 1.66
N LYS A 236 -5.69 19.75 2.79
CA LYS A 236 -4.40 19.07 2.92
C LYS A 236 -4.61 17.60 3.16
N ALA A 237 -3.89 16.76 2.42
CA ALA A 237 -3.93 15.31 2.65
C ALA A 237 -3.24 14.93 3.97
N LYS A 238 -2.16 15.63 4.30
CA LYS A 238 -1.37 15.41 5.52
C LYS A 238 -1.47 16.62 6.45
N VAL A 239 -1.96 16.39 7.66
CA VAL A 239 -2.03 17.40 8.72
C VAL A 239 -0.88 17.13 9.70
N MET A 240 -0.07 18.14 9.93
CA MET A 240 1.04 18.10 10.90
C MET A 240 1.01 19.40 11.71
N PRO A 241 1.43 19.38 12.97
CA PRO A 241 1.67 20.61 13.72
C PRO A 241 2.74 21.45 12.99
N PRO A 242 2.72 22.78 13.13
CA PRO A 242 3.77 23.65 12.59
C PRO A 242 5.14 23.23 13.13
N GLU A 243 6.17 23.19 12.25
CA GLU A 243 7.53 22.77 12.62
C GLU A 243 8.11 23.61 13.75
N GLU A 244 7.78 24.89 13.80
CA GLU A 244 8.21 25.83 14.84
C GLU A 244 7.72 25.44 16.25
N GLN A 245 6.62 24.68 16.34
CA GLN A 245 6.10 24.14 17.61
C GLN A 245 6.81 22.86 18.02
N LEU A 246 7.38 22.12 17.06
CA LEU A 246 8.03 20.82 17.27
C LEU A 246 9.54 20.94 17.54
N ILE A 247 9.95 22.00 18.20
CA ILE A 247 11.34 22.29 18.55
C ILE A 247 11.58 21.96 20.02
N SER A 248 12.66 21.25 20.30
CA SER A 248 13.17 21.02 21.65
C SER A 248 14.00 22.18 22.13
N LYS A 249 13.81 22.56 23.38
CA LYS A 249 14.57 23.64 24.02
C LYS A 249 15.68 23.05 24.89
N ALA A 250 16.94 23.26 24.48
CA ALA A 250 18.11 22.78 25.22
C ALA A 250 18.10 23.27 26.67
N LEU A 251 18.29 22.34 27.60
CA LEU A 251 18.39 22.61 29.03
C LEU A 251 19.78 22.21 29.55
N PRO A 252 20.31 22.90 30.60
CA PRO A 252 21.61 22.55 31.19
C PRO A 252 21.67 21.10 31.73
N SER A 253 20.54 20.51 32.07
CA SER A 253 20.42 19.11 32.55
C SER A 253 20.75 18.06 31.46
N GLY A 254 20.88 18.47 30.19
CA GLY A 254 21.06 17.56 29.09
C GLY A 254 19.73 16.90 28.63
N LYS A 255 19.83 15.94 27.70
CA LYS A 255 18.69 15.19 27.18
C LYS A 255 18.23 14.14 28.17
N LEU A 256 16.91 13.92 28.23
CA LEU A 256 16.32 12.83 29.02
C LEU A 256 16.67 11.48 28.37
N PRO A 257 16.84 10.42 29.18
CA PRO A 257 16.95 9.07 28.68
C PRO A 257 15.74 8.66 27.85
N LEU A 258 15.97 7.86 26.81
CA LEU A 258 14.88 7.48 25.90
C LEU A 258 13.74 6.74 26.63
N ASP A 259 14.07 5.89 27.61
CA ASP A 259 13.07 5.16 28.41
C ASP A 259 12.15 6.08 29.25
N GLU A 260 12.69 7.21 29.70
CA GLU A 260 11.92 8.21 30.43
C GLU A 260 10.94 8.92 29.51
N LEU A 261 11.38 9.30 28.32
CA LEU A 261 10.50 9.85 27.27
C LEU A 261 9.43 8.85 26.82
N PHE A 262 9.76 7.54 26.74
CA PHE A 262 8.78 6.48 26.48
C PHE A 262 7.68 6.48 27.54
N SER A 263 8.07 6.48 28.82
CA SER A 263 7.11 6.47 29.93
C SER A 263 6.23 7.71 29.96
N MET A 264 6.75 8.86 29.54
CA MET A 264 5.97 10.10 29.41
C MET A 264 4.99 10.03 28.24
N ALA A 265 5.43 9.51 27.08
CA ALA A 265 4.57 9.37 25.91
C ALA A 265 3.42 8.38 26.14
N GLU A 266 3.66 7.27 26.84
CA GLU A 266 2.63 6.29 27.18
C GLU A 266 1.53 6.87 28.09
N LYS A 267 1.88 7.79 29.00
CA LYS A 267 0.90 8.49 29.85
C LYS A 267 -0.05 9.39 29.07
N GLU A 268 0.38 9.88 27.92
CA GLU A 268 -0.42 10.74 27.04
C GLU A 268 -1.53 9.98 26.29
N VAL A 269 -1.40 8.67 26.16
CA VAL A 269 -2.38 7.80 25.51
C VAL A 269 -2.61 6.57 26.40
N PRO A 270 -3.42 6.70 27.46
CA PRO A 270 -3.74 5.60 28.36
C PRO A 270 -4.33 4.41 27.59
N GLN A 271 -3.85 3.19 27.88
CA GLN A 271 -4.19 1.94 27.17
C GLN A 271 -3.69 1.85 25.71
N GLY A 272 -2.93 2.82 25.23
CA GLY A 272 -2.23 2.75 23.96
C GLY A 272 -1.01 1.83 24.02
N THR A 273 -0.62 1.29 22.89
CA THR A 273 0.63 0.53 22.74
C THR A 273 1.60 1.35 21.92
N LEU A 274 2.76 1.63 22.49
CA LEU A 274 3.83 2.32 21.77
C LEU A 274 4.39 1.42 20.67
N MET A 275 4.37 1.92 19.44
CA MET A 275 4.79 1.17 18.24
C MET A 275 6.13 1.63 17.71
N GLN A 276 6.34 2.95 17.65
CA GLN A 276 7.50 3.53 16.98
C GLN A 276 7.89 4.85 17.59
N VAL A 277 9.18 5.13 17.59
CA VAL A 277 9.75 6.45 17.92
C VAL A 277 10.54 6.94 16.73
N ARG A 278 10.32 8.20 16.34
CA ARG A 278 11.18 8.92 15.41
C ARG A 278 12.10 9.83 16.16
N MET A 279 13.37 9.65 15.90
CA MET A 279 14.41 10.47 16.50
C MET A 279 14.37 11.90 15.92
N PRO A 280 14.75 12.90 16.72
CA PRO A 280 14.70 14.30 16.30
C PRO A 280 15.64 14.55 15.12
N LYS A 281 15.16 15.34 14.15
CA LYS A 281 16.00 15.86 13.08
C LYS A 281 16.60 17.21 13.48
N LYS A 282 17.77 17.54 12.95
CA LYS A 282 18.28 18.91 13.02
C LYS A 282 17.35 19.82 12.24
N VAL A 283 16.95 20.94 12.84
CA VAL A 283 16.10 21.93 12.19
C VAL A 283 16.97 22.83 11.31
N GLU A 284 16.53 23.09 10.08
CA GLU A 284 17.32 23.87 9.10
C GLU A 284 17.65 25.29 9.55
N SER A 285 16.90 25.86 10.48
CA SER A 285 17.05 27.24 10.97
C SER A 285 18.00 27.42 12.17
N GLY A 286 19.06 26.62 12.30
CA GLY A 286 20.09 26.84 13.34
C GLY A 286 20.44 25.59 14.16
N ASN A 287 21.12 25.76 15.29
CA ASN A 287 21.52 24.70 16.22
C ASN A 287 20.36 24.10 17.04
N GLN A 288 19.14 24.16 16.52
CA GLN A 288 17.97 23.63 17.21
C GLN A 288 17.70 22.19 16.75
N GLU A 289 17.29 21.37 17.70
CA GLU A 289 16.87 20.00 17.41
C GLU A 289 15.33 19.91 17.51
N GLY A 290 14.73 19.06 16.66
CA GLY A 290 13.32 18.81 16.71
C GLY A 290 12.90 18.01 17.96
N ALA A 291 11.61 17.92 18.20
CA ALA A 291 11.04 17.07 19.22
C ALA A 291 11.08 15.59 18.80
N VAL A 292 11.04 14.69 19.76
CA VAL A 292 10.92 13.25 19.54
C VAL A 292 9.47 12.89 19.25
N GLU A 293 9.19 12.26 18.11
CA GLU A 293 7.83 11.80 17.72
C GLU A 293 7.60 10.37 18.21
N PHE A 294 6.58 10.17 19.01
CA PHE A 294 6.09 8.88 19.45
C PHE A 294 4.82 8.51 18.69
N ARG A 295 4.76 7.29 18.17
CA ARG A 295 3.57 6.73 17.52
C ARG A 295 2.98 5.64 18.39
N ILE A 296 1.75 5.86 18.81
CA ILE A 296 1.03 5.02 19.75
C ILE A 296 -0.21 4.49 19.06
N SER A 297 -0.39 3.17 19.09
CA SER A 297 -1.62 2.51 18.64
C SER A 297 -2.59 2.41 19.79
N ASN A 298 -3.85 2.67 19.54
CA ASN A 298 -4.93 2.40 20.45
C ASN A 298 -5.89 1.34 19.90
N SER A 299 -6.88 0.90 20.70
CA SER A 299 -7.82 -0.17 20.32
C SER A 299 -8.69 0.14 19.09
N TYR A 300 -8.71 1.38 18.63
CA TYR A 300 -9.51 1.84 17.48
C TYR A 300 -8.67 2.05 16.21
N ASP A 301 -7.35 1.89 16.31
CA ASP A 301 -6.47 2.11 15.17
C ASP A 301 -6.56 0.96 14.17
N PRO A 302 -6.83 1.24 12.89
CA PRO A 302 -6.82 0.23 11.84
C PRO A 302 -5.42 -0.21 11.43
N GLY A 303 -4.37 0.30 12.08
CA GLY A 303 -2.96 0.05 11.73
C GLY A 303 -1.98 0.47 12.83
N ASN A 304 -0.74 0.71 12.46
CA ASN A 304 0.42 0.80 13.36
C ASN A 304 0.63 2.19 13.95
N GLY A 305 -0.13 2.57 14.98
CA GLY A 305 0.16 3.78 15.76
C GLY A 305 -0.18 5.08 15.03
N ASN A 306 -1.45 5.46 15.05
CA ASN A 306 -1.94 6.67 14.40
C ASN A 306 -2.01 7.87 15.32
N VAL A 307 -1.99 7.67 16.65
CA VAL A 307 -1.80 8.76 17.60
C VAL A 307 -0.33 9.15 17.61
N LYS A 308 -0.04 10.41 17.33
CA LYS A 308 1.31 10.96 17.35
C LYS A 308 1.44 11.95 18.50
N VAL A 309 2.50 11.78 19.29
CA VAL A 309 2.84 12.66 20.40
C VAL A 309 4.28 13.13 20.21
N TRP A 310 4.52 14.42 20.25
CA TRP A 310 5.85 15.00 20.19
C TRP A 310 6.26 15.49 21.56
N LEU A 311 7.39 15.01 22.05
CA LEU A 311 7.97 15.41 23.32
C LEU A 311 9.25 16.20 23.11
N ASP A 312 9.41 17.30 23.85
CA ASP A 312 10.69 17.98 23.99
C ASP A 312 11.70 17.03 24.66
N GLN A 313 12.84 16.81 24.02
CA GLN A 313 13.82 15.81 24.44
C GLN A 313 14.58 16.15 25.73
N TYR A 314 14.47 17.40 26.23
CA TYR A 314 15.15 17.84 27.44
C TYR A 314 14.21 17.91 28.64
N SER A 315 12.98 18.38 28.45
CA SER A 315 12.00 18.55 29.53
C SER A 315 10.92 17.47 29.57
N GLY A 316 10.78 16.66 28.50
CA GLY A 316 9.68 15.69 28.35
C GLY A 316 8.31 16.33 28.14
N LYS A 317 8.24 17.66 27.99
CA LYS A 317 6.96 18.36 27.78
C LYS A 317 6.37 18.03 26.42
N VAL A 318 5.04 17.80 26.37
CA VAL A 318 4.32 17.65 25.11
C VAL A 318 4.30 18.96 24.35
N VAL A 319 4.86 18.97 23.15
CA VAL A 319 4.91 20.13 22.24
C VAL A 319 3.97 19.96 21.04
N GLY A 320 3.43 18.75 20.83
CA GLY A 320 2.45 18.48 19.80
C GLY A 320 1.73 17.15 20.04
N LYS A 321 0.45 17.08 19.66
CA LYS A 321 -0.33 15.84 19.69
C LYS A 321 -1.32 15.82 18.53
N LEU A 322 -1.36 14.71 17.80
CA LEU A 322 -2.37 14.43 16.79
C LEU A 322 -3.07 13.13 17.14
N ASP A 323 -4.37 13.21 17.32
CA ASP A 323 -5.22 12.06 17.65
C ASP A 323 -6.38 11.99 16.64
N PRO A 324 -6.44 10.94 15.79
CA PRO A 324 -7.48 10.78 14.79
C PRO A 324 -8.90 10.68 15.36
N HIS A 325 -9.05 10.28 16.63
CA HIS A 325 -10.36 10.16 17.27
C HIS A 325 -10.92 11.50 17.71
N VAL A 326 -10.05 12.46 17.99
CA VAL A 326 -10.44 13.82 18.34
C VAL A 326 -10.59 14.70 17.09
N ASN A 327 -9.85 14.39 16.04
CA ASN A 327 -9.83 15.18 14.80
C ASN A 327 -10.18 14.31 13.58
N SER A 328 -11.43 14.40 13.11
CA SER A 328 -11.91 13.67 11.93
C SER A 328 -11.18 14.04 10.63
N GLY A 329 -10.53 15.21 10.57
CA GLY A 329 -9.67 15.59 9.43
C GLY A 329 -8.45 14.69 9.26
N LEU A 330 -8.10 13.89 10.28
CA LEU A 330 -7.01 12.91 10.20
C LEU A 330 -7.45 11.53 9.66
N MET A 331 -8.74 11.34 9.37
CA MET A 331 -9.26 10.03 8.90
C MET A 331 -8.56 9.51 7.66
N TYR A 332 -8.28 10.39 6.69
CA TYR A 332 -7.54 9.99 5.48
C TYR A 332 -6.16 9.43 5.83
N GLN A 333 -5.36 10.15 6.61
CA GLN A 333 -4.03 9.70 7.03
C GLN A 333 -4.06 8.38 7.81
N THR A 334 -5.10 8.17 8.61
CA THR A 334 -5.28 7.00 9.44
C THR A 334 -5.64 5.76 8.62
N TRP A 335 -6.52 5.90 7.63
CA TRP A 335 -7.08 4.77 6.88
C TRP A 335 -6.41 4.50 5.55
N HIS A 336 -5.67 5.44 4.97
CA HIS A 336 -5.10 5.31 3.63
C HIS A 336 -4.20 4.07 3.50
N LEU A 337 -3.15 3.97 4.31
CA LEU A 337 -2.24 2.83 4.29
C LEU A 337 -2.92 1.51 4.69
N PRO A 338 -3.69 1.42 5.79
CA PRO A 338 -4.40 0.20 6.14
C PRO A 338 -5.37 -0.32 5.07
N LEU A 339 -6.08 0.58 4.38
CA LEU A 339 -6.95 0.22 3.26
C LEU A 339 -6.16 -0.27 2.04
N HIS A 340 -4.95 0.22 1.82
CA HIS A 340 -4.11 -0.25 0.73
C HIS A 340 -3.48 -1.61 1.02
N THR A 341 -3.02 -1.83 2.25
CA THR A 341 -2.29 -3.04 2.66
C THR A 341 -3.19 -4.17 3.18
N GLY A 342 -4.44 -3.85 3.52
CA GLY A 342 -5.36 -4.81 4.15
C GLY A 342 -5.05 -5.07 5.62
N SER A 343 -4.26 -4.23 6.30
CA SER A 343 -3.91 -4.42 7.71
C SER A 343 -5.05 -4.12 8.68
N PHE A 344 -6.12 -3.44 8.26
CA PHE A 344 -7.23 -2.97 9.09
C PHE A 344 -8.09 -4.06 9.74
N GLY A 345 -8.08 -5.28 9.25
CA GLY A 345 -8.87 -6.41 9.77
C GLY A 345 -8.01 -7.63 10.12
N GLY A 346 -6.74 -7.38 10.46
CA GLY A 346 -5.80 -8.42 10.88
C GLY A 346 -5.53 -9.49 9.81
N LEU A 347 -5.32 -10.73 10.23
CA LEU A 347 -4.95 -11.83 9.33
C LEU A 347 -6.01 -12.09 8.23
N PHE A 348 -7.31 -11.94 8.57
CA PHE A 348 -8.37 -12.21 7.60
C PHE A 348 -8.29 -11.27 6.39
N THR A 349 -8.21 -9.97 6.61
CA THR A 349 -8.09 -9.00 5.51
C THR A 349 -6.74 -9.11 4.79
N LYS A 350 -5.63 -9.39 5.49
CA LYS A 350 -4.33 -9.68 4.88
C LYS A 350 -4.42 -10.84 3.86
N ILE A 351 -5.05 -11.95 4.23
CA ILE A 351 -5.25 -13.09 3.31
C ILE A 351 -6.10 -12.68 2.09
N LEU A 352 -7.20 -11.94 2.32
CA LEU A 352 -8.03 -11.45 1.21
C LEU A 352 -7.25 -10.54 0.27
N TYR A 353 -6.38 -9.67 0.80
CA TYR A 353 -5.56 -8.76 0.00
C TYR A 353 -4.47 -9.50 -0.77
N ALA A 354 -3.81 -10.48 -0.17
CA ALA A 354 -2.84 -11.32 -0.86
C ALA A 354 -3.48 -12.10 -2.03
N ILE A 355 -4.66 -12.70 -1.83
CA ILE A 355 -5.41 -13.36 -2.90
C ILE A 355 -5.88 -12.33 -3.94
N GLY A 356 -6.36 -11.17 -3.49
CA GLY A 356 -6.81 -10.08 -4.33
C GLY A 356 -5.74 -9.58 -5.29
N GLY A 357 -4.51 -9.42 -4.80
CA GLY A 357 -3.36 -8.98 -5.60
C GLY A 357 -2.93 -9.97 -6.70
N LEU A 358 -3.36 -11.24 -6.62
CA LEU A 358 -3.15 -12.22 -7.68
C LEU A 358 -4.21 -12.11 -8.81
N THR A 359 -5.34 -11.47 -8.55
CA THR A 359 -6.46 -11.41 -9.51
C THR A 359 -6.12 -10.69 -10.82
N PRO A 360 -5.31 -9.61 -10.87
CA PRO A 360 -4.88 -9.00 -12.12
C PRO A 360 -4.17 -9.98 -13.06
N SER A 361 -3.37 -10.91 -12.52
CA SER A 361 -2.69 -11.94 -13.31
C SER A 361 -3.68 -12.84 -14.03
N ILE A 362 -4.72 -13.31 -13.33
CA ILE A 362 -5.76 -14.16 -13.91
C ILE A 362 -6.60 -13.38 -14.93
N LEU A 363 -6.94 -12.12 -14.61
CA LEU A 363 -7.70 -11.26 -15.51
C LEU A 363 -6.92 -10.94 -16.78
N MET A 364 -5.62 -10.68 -16.68
CA MET A 364 -4.75 -10.45 -17.84
C MET A 364 -4.64 -11.71 -18.71
N PHE A 365 -4.37 -12.87 -18.11
CA PHE A 365 -4.27 -14.15 -18.84
C PHE A 365 -5.55 -14.45 -19.62
N THR A 366 -6.71 -14.40 -18.94
CA THR A 366 -8.01 -14.67 -19.57
C THR A 366 -8.36 -13.64 -20.64
N GLY A 367 -8.01 -12.36 -20.42
CA GLY A 367 -8.20 -11.28 -21.39
C GLY A 367 -7.36 -11.46 -22.67
N ILE A 368 -6.07 -11.74 -22.51
CA ILE A 368 -5.16 -12.03 -23.64
C ILE A 368 -5.64 -13.26 -24.42
N TYR A 369 -6.02 -14.35 -23.71
CA TYR A 369 -6.54 -15.55 -24.34
C TYR A 369 -7.78 -15.24 -25.20
N MET A 370 -8.75 -14.48 -24.68
CA MET A 370 -9.94 -14.10 -25.42
C MET A 370 -9.63 -13.24 -26.65
N TRP A 371 -8.71 -12.31 -26.54
CA TRP A 371 -8.25 -11.48 -27.66
C TRP A 371 -7.55 -12.33 -28.74
N TRP A 372 -6.61 -13.19 -28.36
CA TRP A 372 -5.90 -14.09 -29.25
C TRP A 372 -6.84 -15.04 -30.00
N TYR A 373 -7.79 -15.66 -29.29
CA TYR A 373 -8.79 -16.57 -29.86
C TYR A 373 -9.64 -15.88 -30.94
N LYS A 374 -10.13 -14.67 -30.67
CA LYS A 374 -10.88 -13.86 -31.65
C LYS A 374 -10.05 -13.53 -32.88
N LYS A 375 -8.78 -13.13 -32.68
CA LYS A 375 -7.85 -12.79 -33.79
C LYS A 375 -7.60 -14.01 -34.67
N LYS A 376 -7.33 -15.17 -34.08
CA LYS A 376 -7.10 -16.44 -34.80
C LYS A 376 -8.31 -16.82 -35.65
N ASN A 377 -9.52 -16.77 -35.08
CA ASN A 377 -10.74 -17.14 -35.82
C ASN A 377 -11.11 -16.12 -36.92
N LYS A 378 -10.84 -14.83 -36.71
CA LYS A 378 -11.01 -13.81 -37.77
C LYS A 378 -10.10 -14.09 -38.97
N ASN A 379 -8.85 -14.46 -38.70
CA ASN A 379 -7.89 -14.77 -39.77
C ASN A 379 -8.26 -16.05 -40.55
N LYS A 380 -8.72 -17.11 -39.85
CA LYS A 380 -9.25 -18.32 -40.48
C LYS A 380 -10.41 -18.02 -41.46
N ARG A 381 -11.39 -17.21 -40.99
CA ARG A 381 -12.54 -16.80 -41.80
C ARG A 381 -12.13 -15.96 -43.02
N LYS A 382 -11.12 -15.09 -42.87
CA LYS A 382 -10.60 -14.32 -44.01
C LYS A 382 -9.91 -15.23 -45.05
N LYS A 383 -9.11 -16.21 -44.60
CA LYS A 383 -8.46 -17.18 -45.47
C LYS A 383 -9.48 -18.03 -46.25
N GLN A 384 -10.49 -18.57 -45.54
CA GLN A 384 -11.56 -19.35 -46.18
C GLN A 384 -12.31 -18.53 -47.26
N LYS A 385 -12.60 -17.25 -47.00
CA LYS A 385 -13.25 -16.36 -47.98
C LYS A 385 -12.36 -16.05 -49.16
N PHE A 386 -11.03 -15.99 -48.99
CA PHE A 386 -10.07 -15.78 -50.08
C PHE A 386 -9.98 -17.02 -50.95
N ASP A 387 -9.82 -18.20 -50.33
CA ASP A 387 -9.70 -19.48 -51.02
C ASP A 387 -10.99 -19.80 -51.81
N SER A 388 -12.17 -19.49 -51.27
CA SER A 388 -13.48 -19.67 -51.95
C SER A 388 -13.67 -18.74 -53.15
N LYS A 389 -13.01 -17.56 -53.20
CA LYS A 389 -13.07 -16.64 -54.34
C LYS A 389 -12.03 -16.97 -55.42
N ALA A 390 -10.99 -17.72 -55.07
CA ALA A 390 -9.96 -18.16 -56.04
C ALA A 390 -10.37 -19.43 -56.83
N VAL A 391 -11.46 -20.08 -56.44
CA VAL A 391 -11.99 -21.32 -57.10
C VAL A 391 -13.15 -21.01 -58.03
N VAL A 392 -13.62 -19.76 -58.10
CA VAL A 392 -14.62 -19.26 -59.06
C VAL A 392 -13.91 -18.38 -60.12
#